data_69632b6204023f77d14033722b0ebd46
#
_entry.id   69632b6204023f77d14033722b0ebd46
#
_cell.length_a   1.000
_cell.length_b   1.000
_cell.length_c   1.000
_cell.angle_alpha   90.00
_cell.angle_beta   90.00
_cell.angle_gamma   90.00
#
_symmetry.space_group_name_H-M   'P 1'
#
loop_
_entity.id
_entity.type
_entity.pdbx_description
1 polymer ?
#
loop_
_entity_poly.entity_id
_entity_poly.type
_entity_poly.pdbx_seq_one_letter_code
_entity_poly.pdbx_strand_id
1 'polypeptide(L)'
;MSASISSQGEKGNMPQLEIFSDADMAAAIDDAAVRGHDVLVIANDFTAALATRDNPTSVWTLRGRGDFGLKSGAATRAPADSGTLWWLDVTGSPVASDLTAITPVRTARTDVDAWLQHADSLTRPSGRGPAPKDADLEDLGYLAAWRCQFSGCGKDLRTHAVSGVASKSSYFAHIIASSPKGPRGDALLSGVRADDIENFLLLCDECHRRIDREDPDRFTVAVLQKMREESIAEVRRLLTSLQYPEVVPVVLMGNVTAQSPHFVAREAEEALWTRKLRMKRGHAHTFFENGWNQYDPHSGPYWSSLFGSLEGELPQLRKFLRTASDTAGTAPLAVFPLHGTSVLVLAGRLFGEAGAVSLFQFRRERPIQAEGGRWAFDSDVPVSPSNKFFVNELHPHRAGAEEACLVVSLTFKISPDRLPAGLTENDSFTIGALEVSSSERLHHDILTSEDDIDLVSQQLGEAVRILQDDWGVKRVHLFVGAPASVCFKLGQKLQARNHATYRCHESLPGPGGSFLPTIEIDNREVRSLRTGEALKLA
;
A
#
# COMPACT_ATOMS: atom_id res chain seq x y z
N MET A 1 -31.48 15.25 -11.49
CA MET A 1 -32.48 16.22 -11.98
C MET A 1 -32.38 17.43 -11.08
N SER A 2 -31.72 18.46 -11.59
CA SER A 2 -31.61 19.76 -10.92
C SER A 2 -32.98 20.39 -10.85
N ALA A 3 -33.52 20.52 -9.67
CA ALA A 3 -34.71 21.33 -9.47
C ALA A 3 -34.23 22.75 -9.14
N SER A 4 -34.13 23.55 -10.19
CA SER A 4 -33.99 24.98 -10.10
C SER A 4 -35.21 25.55 -9.35
N ILE A 5 -34.95 26.35 -8.34
CA ILE A 5 -35.94 27.27 -7.76
C ILE A 5 -36.27 28.24 -8.89
N SER A 6 -37.49 28.19 -9.41
CA SER A 6 -38.00 29.19 -10.33
C SER A 6 -38.16 30.50 -9.58
N SER A 7 -37.21 31.41 -9.78
CA SER A 7 -37.39 32.82 -9.47
C SER A 7 -38.31 33.40 -10.55
N GLN A 8 -39.58 33.41 -10.32
CA GLN A 8 -40.44 34.40 -10.96
C GLN A 8 -40.53 35.63 -10.08
N GLY A 9 -39.95 36.69 -10.58
CA GLY A 9 -40.32 38.08 -10.47
C GLY A 9 -40.22 38.70 -9.08
N GLU A 10 -39.37 39.51 -8.99
CA GLU A 10 -39.33 40.88 -8.54
C GLU A 10 -37.89 41.23 -8.13
N LYS A 11 -37.33 42.20 -8.81
CA LYS A 11 -36.15 42.90 -8.33
C LYS A 11 -36.55 43.67 -7.05
N GLY A 12 -36.57 42.96 -5.95
CA GLY A 12 -36.81 43.49 -4.66
C GLY A 12 -36.10 42.64 -3.63
N ASN A 13 -35.13 43.17 -2.97
CA ASN A 13 -34.43 42.68 -1.76
C ASN A 13 -34.18 41.17 -1.73
N MET A 14 -32.95 40.77 -1.92
CA MET A 14 -32.52 39.47 -1.38
C MET A 14 -33.01 39.44 0.08
N PRO A 15 -33.75 38.38 0.48
CA PRO A 15 -34.14 38.27 1.89
C PRO A 15 -32.83 38.30 2.68
N GLN A 16 -32.73 39.30 3.56
CA GLN A 16 -31.64 39.31 4.55
C GLN A 16 -31.73 37.99 5.28
N LEU A 17 -30.64 37.33 5.34
CA LEU A 17 -30.45 36.10 6.07
C LEU A 17 -30.74 36.40 7.54
N GLU A 18 -31.93 36.08 8.03
CA GLU A 18 -32.21 36.06 9.46
C GLU A 18 -31.43 34.92 10.07
N ILE A 19 -30.36 35.25 10.77
CA ILE A 19 -29.67 34.32 11.66
C ILE A 19 -30.61 34.15 12.85
N PHE A 20 -31.17 32.94 13.02
CA PHE A 20 -31.90 32.66 14.26
C PHE A 20 -30.90 32.73 15.41
N SER A 21 -31.19 33.59 16.39
CA SER A 21 -30.53 33.49 17.68
C SER A 21 -31.02 32.22 18.39
N ASP A 22 -30.25 31.70 19.33
CA ASP A 22 -30.69 30.55 20.15
C ASP A 22 -32.01 30.84 20.87
N ALA A 23 -32.22 32.06 21.30
CA ALA A 23 -33.47 32.49 21.90
C ALA A 23 -34.63 32.42 20.91
N ASP A 24 -34.45 32.80 19.65
CA ASP A 24 -35.46 32.74 18.61
C ASP A 24 -35.80 31.30 18.23
N MET A 25 -34.80 30.41 18.19
CA MET A 25 -35.00 28.99 17.93
C MET A 25 -35.76 28.32 19.08
N ALA A 26 -35.38 28.59 20.32
CA ALA A 26 -36.06 28.11 21.50
C ALA A 26 -37.53 28.57 21.51
N ALA A 27 -37.77 29.85 21.27
CA ALA A 27 -39.12 30.42 21.19
C ALA A 27 -39.96 29.80 20.06
N ALA A 28 -39.34 29.52 18.90
CA ALA A 28 -40.04 28.89 17.78
C ALA A 28 -40.40 27.41 18.07
N ILE A 29 -39.55 26.68 18.77
CA ILE A 29 -39.86 25.31 19.24
C ILE A 29 -41.00 25.32 20.24
N ASP A 30 -40.98 26.27 21.21
CA ASP A 30 -42.01 26.38 22.24
C ASP A 30 -43.36 26.81 21.64
N ASP A 31 -43.37 27.76 20.71
CA ASP A 31 -44.59 28.17 19.99
C ASP A 31 -45.17 27.00 19.17
N ALA A 32 -44.34 26.25 18.48
CA ALA A 32 -44.78 25.07 17.74
C ALA A 32 -45.33 23.98 18.66
N ALA A 33 -44.68 23.74 19.80
CA ALA A 33 -45.16 22.77 20.80
C ALA A 33 -46.51 23.17 21.39
N VAL A 34 -46.72 24.47 21.72
CA VAL A 34 -48.02 25.00 22.20
C VAL A 34 -49.12 24.79 21.16
N ARG A 35 -48.81 24.88 19.89
CA ARG A 35 -49.75 24.64 18.79
C ARG A 35 -49.96 23.16 18.44
N GLY A 36 -49.24 22.26 19.07
CA GLY A 36 -49.27 20.84 18.77
C GLY A 36 -48.65 20.48 17.41
N HIS A 37 -47.80 21.34 16.88
CA HIS A 37 -47.09 21.11 15.63
C HIS A 37 -45.86 20.22 15.84
N ASP A 38 -45.52 19.43 14.83
CA ASP A 38 -44.23 18.74 14.79
C ASP A 38 -43.11 19.72 14.47
N VAL A 39 -41.99 19.54 15.10
CA VAL A 39 -40.78 20.34 14.89
C VAL A 39 -39.63 19.43 14.47
N LEU A 40 -38.96 19.78 13.40
CA LEU A 40 -37.72 19.13 12.93
C LEU A 40 -36.57 20.13 13.06
N VAL A 41 -35.62 19.82 13.90
CA VAL A 41 -34.34 20.52 13.99
C VAL A 41 -33.35 19.83 13.03
N ILE A 42 -32.82 20.59 12.09
CA ILE A 42 -31.83 20.14 11.13
C ILE A 42 -30.53 20.82 11.51
N ALA A 43 -29.55 20.06 11.95
CA ALA A 43 -28.30 20.59 12.47
C ALA A 43 -27.07 19.95 11.84
N ASN A 44 -26.01 20.73 11.72
CA ASN A 44 -24.65 20.26 11.54
C ASN A 44 -23.80 20.75 12.72
N ASP A 45 -22.47 20.62 12.65
CA ASP A 45 -21.59 21.04 13.75
C ASP A 45 -21.70 22.53 14.12
N PHE A 46 -22.26 23.38 13.26
CA PHE A 46 -22.14 24.82 13.37
C PHE A 46 -23.46 25.58 13.27
N THR A 47 -24.44 25.06 12.58
CA THR A 47 -25.72 25.74 12.32
C THR A 47 -26.90 24.80 12.42
N ALA A 48 -28.05 25.34 12.77
CA ALA A 48 -29.31 24.64 12.72
C ALA A 48 -30.37 25.43 11.97
N ALA A 49 -31.30 24.71 11.36
CA ALA A 49 -32.52 25.23 10.81
C ALA A 49 -33.73 24.54 11.44
N LEU A 50 -34.86 25.20 11.46
CA LEU A 50 -36.11 24.64 11.92
C LEU A 50 -37.06 24.39 10.75
N ALA A 51 -37.72 23.25 10.76
CA ALA A 51 -38.89 23.02 9.95
C ALA A 51 -40.07 22.64 10.86
N THR A 52 -41.26 23.14 10.55
CA THR A 52 -42.48 22.85 11.29
C THR A 52 -43.55 22.32 10.36
N ARG A 53 -44.44 21.48 10.87
CA ARG A 53 -45.69 21.07 10.20
C ARG A 53 -46.82 20.95 11.19
N ASP A 54 -48.02 21.26 10.75
CA ASP A 54 -49.25 21.32 11.57
C ASP A 54 -49.85 19.95 11.85
N ASN A 55 -49.56 18.97 10.97
CA ASN A 55 -50.02 17.61 11.15
C ASN A 55 -49.12 16.64 10.36
N PRO A 56 -49.16 15.33 10.66
CA PRO A 56 -48.29 14.34 10.06
C PRO A 56 -48.36 14.22 8.54
N THR A 57 -49.41 14.67 7.91
CA THR A 57 -49.60 14.64 6.47
C THR A 57 -49.20 15.93 5.76
N SER A 58 -48.95 16.99 6.53
CA SER A 58 -48.51 18.29 5.99
C SER A 58 -47.05 18.28 5.59
N VAL A 59 -46.73 19.14 4.64
CA VAL A 59 -45.35 19.37 4.20
C VAL A 59 -44.63 20.18 5.24
N TRP A 60 -43.38 19.90 5.49
CA TRP A 60 -42.51 20.67 6.37
C TRP A 60 -42.31 22.10 5.84
N THR A 61 -42.58 23.10 6.67
CA THR A 61 -42.28 24.48 6.36
C THR A 61 -40.99 24.87 7.04
N LEU A 62 -39.97 25.19 6.25
CA LEU A 62 -38.68 25.63 6.75
C LEU A 62 -38.77 27.01 7.34
N ARG A 63 -38.32 27.16 8.57
CA ARG A 63 -38.18 28.45 9.27
C ARG A 63 -36.75 28.63 9.70
N GLY A 64 -36.21 29.79 9.42
CA GLY A 64 -34.83 30.11 9.77
C GLY A 64 -33.81 29.57 8.78
N ARG A 65 -32.57 29.78 9.09
CA ARG A 65 -31.53 29.74 8.11
C ARG A 65 -30.35 28.88 8.51
N GLY A 66 -30.32 27.69 7.98
CA GLY A 66 -29.07 27.07 7.61
C GLY A 66 -29.06 26.97 6.08
N ASP A 67 -27.94 27.17 5.46
CA ASP A 67 -27.77 26.91 4.03
C ASP A 67 -27.59 25.41 3.80
N PHE A 68 -28.61 24.64 4.16
CA PHE A 68 -28.62 23.18 4.02
C PHE A 68 -29.10 22.73 2.62
N GLY A 69 -29.27 23.68 1.68
CA GLY A 69 -29.80 23.36 0.36
C GLY A 69 -31.22 22.79 0.36
N LEU A 70 -31.92 22.87 1.49
CA LEU A 70 -33.28 22.38 1.62
C LEU A 70 -34.24 23.25 0.83
N LYS A 71 -35.00 22.64 -0.04
CA LYS A 71 -36.15 23.29 -0.67
C LYS A 71 -37.27 23.39 0.31
N SER A 72 -37.88 24.57 0.38
CA SER A 72 -39.19 24.75 1.04
C SER A 72 -40.14 23.68 0.47
N GLY A 73 -40.78 22.93 1.36
CA GLY A 73 -41.68 21.86 0.99
C GLY A 73 -41.08 20.49 0.76
N ALA A 74 -39.77 20.27 1.04
CA ALA A 74 -39.19 18.94 1.01
C ALA A 74 -39.89 18.04 2.04
N ALA A 75 -40.46 16.93 1.57
CA ALA A 75 -41.03 15.92 2.44
C ALA A 75 -39.90 15.15 3.10
N THR A 76 -39.81 15.18 4.41
CA THR A 76 -38.93 14.29 5.17
C THR A 76 -39.69 12.99 5.46
N ARG A 77 -38.95 11.87 5.63
CA ARG A 77 -39.57 10.60 6.03
C ARG A 77 -39.85 10.50 7.52
N ALA A 78 -40.12 11.63 8.20
CA ALA A 78 -40.47 11.58 9.60
C ALA A 78 -41.73 10.73 9.81
N PRO A 79 -41.74 9.85 10.82
CA PRO A 79 -42.91 9.05 11.14
C PRO A 79 -44.15 9.92 11.42
N ALA A 80 -45.33 9.33 11.26
CA ALA A 80 -46.62 10.02 11.31
C ALA A 80 -47.14 10.37 12.71
N ASP A 81 -46.26 10.53 13.70
CA ASP A 81 -46.65 10.92 15.06
C ASP A 81 -46.73 12.46 15.19
N SER A 82 -47.76 12.96 15.80
CA SER A 82 -48.00 14.40 15.97
C SER A 82 -47.38 14.96 17.26
N GLY A 83 -47.06 16.25 17.28
CA GLY A 83 -46.60 16.99 18.46
C GLY A 83 -45.21 16.59 18.92
N THR A 84 -44.34 16.18 18.00
CA THR A 84 -43.06 15.57 18.33
C THR A 84 -41.89 16.45 17.88
N LEU A 85 -40.84 16.47 18.68
CA LEU A 85 -39.54 17.05 18.32
C LEU A 85 -38.66 16.03 17.67
N TRP A 86 -38.15 16.38 16.52
CA TRP A 86 -37.29 15.54 15.69
C TRP A 86 -35.93 16.18 15.45
N TRP A 87 -34.92 15.38 15.35
CA TRP A 87 -33.55 15.78 15.04
C TRP A 87 -33.07 15.13 13.75
N LEU A 88 -32.49 15.91 12.87
CA LEU A 88 -31.81 15.46 11.67
C LEU A 88 -30.37 15.98 11.69
N ASP A 89 -29.43 15.08 11.93
CA ASP A 89 -28.00 15.39 11.87
C ASP A 89 -27.52 15.31 10.43
N VAL A 90 -27.00 16.41 9.93
CA VAL A 90 -26.42 16.52 8.59
C VAL A 90 -24.92 16.77 8.61
N THR A 91 -24.28 16.55 9.76
CA THR A 91 -22.83 16.64 9.93
C THR A 91 -22.11 15.74 8.93
N GLY A 92 -21.11 16.27 8.27
CA GLY A 92 -20.33 15.53 7.26
C GLY A 92 -21.04 15.27 5.94
N SER A 93 -22.32 15.66 5.79
CA SER A 93 -23.01 15.54 4.52
C SER A 93 -22.67 16.73 3.62
N PRO A 94 -22.30 16.51 2.34
CA PRO A 94 -22.14 17.62 1.40
C PRO A 94 -23.47 18.35 1.23
N VAL A 95 -23.41 19.67 1.22
CA VAL A 95 -24.55 20.63 1.22
C VAL A 95 -25.62 20.36 0.14
N ALA A 96 -25.33 19.55 -0.83
CA ALA A 96 -26.24 19.22 -1.93
C ALA A 96 -26.75 17.77 -1.91
N SER A 97 -26.40 16.97 -0.91
CA SER A 97 -26.88 15.58 -0.88
C SER A 97 -28.37 15.55 -0.51
N ASP A 98 -29.02 14.56 -1.06
CA ASP A 98 -30.46 14.30 -0.92
C ASP A 98 -30.81 14.04 0.56
N LEU A 99 -31.19 15.09 1.29
CA LEU A 99 -31.62 14.99 2.69
C LEU A 99 -32.86 14.09 2.86
N THR A 100 -33.51 13.72 1.77
CA THR A 100 -34.62 12.75 1.79
C THR A 100 -34.15 11.33 2.13
N ALA A 101 -32.85 11.04 2.00
CA ALA A 101 -32.28 9.74 2.36
C ALA A 101 -32.01 9.58 3.86
N ILE A 102 -31.97 10.68 4.63
CA ILE A 102 -31.68 10.66 6.06
C ILE A 102 -33.00 10.59 6.84
N THR A 103 -33.08 9.66 7.78
CA THR A 103 -34.28 9.50 8.62
C THR A 103 -34.11 10.32 9.92
N PRO A 104 -35.01 11.28 10.21
CA PRO A 104 -34.98 12.01 11.47
C PRO A 104 -35.19 11.08 12.68
N VAL A 105 -34.52 11.39 13.77
CA VAL A 105 -34.68 10.68 15.05
C VAL A 105 -35.48 11.50 16.03
N ARG A 106 -36.30 10.86 16.87
CA ARG A 106 -36.93 11.55 18.00
C ARG A 106 -35.88 12.07 18.97
N THR A 107 -36.05 13.29 19.46
CA THR A 107 -35.12 13.89 20.40
C THR A 107 -35.89 14.57 21.56
N ALA A 108 -35.17 14.78 22.66
CA ALA A 108 -35.70 15.53 23.78
C ALA A 108 -35.34 17.02 23.64
N ARG A 109 -36.16 17.89 24.24
CA ARG A 109 -35.87 19.33 24.27
C ARG A 109 -34.49 19.61 24.89
N THR A 110 -34.14 18.88 25.94
CA THR A 110 -32.85 19.02 26.64
C THR A 110 -31.64 18.79 25.73
N ASP A 111 -31.77 17.91 24.76
CA ASP A 111 -30.68 17.60 23.82
C ASP A 111 -30.50 18.74 22.82
N VAL A 112 -31.61 19.33 22.37
CA VAL A 112 -31.62 20.53 21.51
C VAL A 112 -31.02 21.72 22.26
N ASP A 113 -31.44 21.94 23.52
CA ASP A 113 -30.93 23.05 24.34
C ASP A 113 -29.43 22.90 24.61
N ALA A 114 -28.94 21.68 24.85
CA ALA A 114 -27.51 21.40 24.99
C ALA A 114 -26.75 21.71 23.70
N TRP A 115 -27.29 21.32 22.55
CA TRP A 115 -26.69 21.64 21.27
C TRP A 115 -26.68 23.15 21.00
N LEU A 116 -27.78 23.86 21.28
CA LEU A 116 -27.86 25.31 21.12
C LEU A 116 -26.82 26.03 21.97
N GLN A 117 -26.66 25.64 23.24
CA GLN A 117 -25.62 26.18 24.13
C GLN A 117 -24.21 25.93 23.58
N HIS A 118 -23.97 24.77 23.01
CA HIS A 118 -22.70 24.45 22.36
C HIS A 118 -22.50 25.30 21.10
N ALA A 119 -23.50 25.38 20.24
CA ALA A 119 -23.47 26.19 19.02
C ALA A 119 -23.27 27.70 19.31
N ASP A 120 -23.90 28.24 20.36
CA ASP A 120 -23.68 29.63 20.79
C ASP A 120 -22.25 29.88 21.25
N SER A 121 -21.63 28.91 21.89
CA SER A 121 -20.21 28.97 22.24
C SER A 121 -19.29 29.00 21.02
N LEU A 122 -19.74 28.49 19.88
CA LEU A 122 -19.01 28.44 18.61
C LEU A 122 -19.30 29.68 17.73
N THR A 123 -20.47 30.34 17.90
CA THR A 123 -20.80 31.55 17.14
C THR A 123 -20.02 32.75 17.66
N ARG A 124 -19.10 33.26 16.85
CA ARG A 124 -18.31 34.46 17.17
C ARG A 124 -18.77 35.64 16.33
N PRO A 125 -18.58 36.88 16.84
CA PRO A 125 -19.01 38.10 16.13
C PRO A 125 -18.44 38.15 14.71
N SER A 126 -19.21 38.72 13.77
CA SER A 126 -18.79 38.95 12.38
C SER A 126 -17.50 39.76 12.33
N GLY A 127 -16.41 39.19 11.83
CA GLY A 127 -15.12 39.84 11.73
C GLY A 127 -13.99 38.82 11.58
N ARG A 128 -12.76 39.31 11.62
CA ARG A 128 -11.60 38.46 11.68
C ARG A 128 -11.57 37.81 13.07
N GLY A 129 -11.73 36.50 13.11
CA GLY A 129 -11.66 35.73 14.36
C GLY A 129 -10.31 35.86 15.08
N PRO A 130 -10.17 35.29 16.28
CA PRO A 130 -8.92 35.32 17.02
C PRO A 130 -7.81 34.61 16.25
N ALA A 131 -6.57 34.97 16.54
CA ALA A 131 -5.42 34.22 16.03
C ALA A 131 -5.27 32.90 16.79
N PRO A 132 -4.79 31.83 16.15
CA PRO A 132 -4.48 30.57 16.82
C PRO A 132 -3.40 30.80 17.88
N LYS A 133 -3.39 29.95 18.89
CA LYS A 133 -2.37 30.02 19.96
C LYS A 133 -1.03 29.51 19.42
N ASP A 134 0.06 30.02 19.98
CA ASP A 134 1.41 29.58 19.60
C ASP A 134 1.60 28.05 19.78
N ALA A 135 0.98 27.46 20.82
CA ALA A 135 1.03 26.01 21.04
C ALA A 135 0.35 25.24 19.89
N ASP A 136 -0.81 25.67 19.42
CA ASP A 136 -1.53 25.04 18.33
C ASP A 136 -0.72 25.13 17.00
N LEU A 137 0.00 26.24 16.80
CA LEU A 137 0.88 26.42 15.65
C LEU A 137 2.15 25.54 15.72
N GLU A 138 2.68 25.32 16.92
CA GLU A 138 3.78 24.35 17.13
C GLU A 138 3.30 22.93 16.87
N ASP A 139 2.09 22.56 17.29
CA ASP A 139 1.49 21.26 17.01
C ASP A 139 1.31 21.03 15.50
N LEU A 140 0.84 22.02 14.75
CA LEU A 140 0.79 21.94 13.29
C LEU A 140 2.20 21.80 12.70
N GLY A 141 3.17 22.54 13.22
CA GLY A 141 4.57 22.41 12.84
C GLY A 141 5.10 20.99 13.05
N TYR A 142 4.76 20.38 14.16
CA TYR A 142 5.09 18.98 14.47
C TYR A 142 4.41 18.01 13.48
N LEU A 143 3.12 18.15 13.26
CA LEU A 143 2.35 17.30 12.34
C LEU A 143 2.87 17.38 10.90
N ALA A 144 3.32 18.55 10.47
CA ALA A 144 3.91 18.78 9.16
C ALA A 144 5.44 18.52 9.10
N ALA A 145 6.06 18.13 10.21
CA ALA A 145 7.53 18.08 10.38
C ALA A 145 8.22 19.36 9.90
N TRP A 146 7.57 20.51 10.09
CA TRP A 146 8.02 21.83 9.60
C TRP A 146 8.30 21.88 8.11
N ARG A 147 7.58 21.09 7.32
CA ARG A 147 7.65 21.07 5.87
C ARG A 147 6.43 21.76 5.25
N CYS A 148 6.65 22.39 4.11
CA CYS A 148 5.55 22.96 3.33
C CYS A 148 4.59 21.83 2.91
N GLN A 149 3.33 21.94 3.30
CA GLN A 149 2.31 20.93 3.04
C GLN A 149 1.71 21.00 1.63
N PHE A 150 2.14 21.95 0.81
CA PHE A 150 1.72 22.02 -0.59
C PHE A 150 2.22 20.81 -1.37
N SER A 151 1.32 20.12 -2.08
CA SER A 151 1.62 18.91 -2.84
C SER A 151 2.81 19.10 -3.78
N GLY A 152 3.85 18.29 -3.61
CA GLY A 152 5.08 18.36 -4.39
C GLY A 152 6.10 19.41 -3.96
N CYS A 153 5.83 20.24 -2.95
CA CYS A 153 6.79 21.23 -2.44
C CYS A 153 7.73 20.63 -1.35
N GLY A 154 7.23 20.26 -0.18
CA GLY A 154 8.02 19.65 0.91
C GLY A 154 9.18 20.49 1.44
N LYS A 155 9.26 21.79 1.12
CA LYS A 155 10.36 22.70 1.48
C LYS A 155 10.49 22.80 3.00
N ASP A 156 11.74 22.75 3.51
CA ASP A 156 12.02 22.99 4.93
C ASP A 156 11.72 24.45 5.28
N LEU A 157 10.92 24.66 6.32
CA LEU A 157 10.43 25.98 6.72
C LEU A 157 11.17 26.53 7.95
N ARG A 158 12.01 25.73 8.59
CA ARG A 158 12.85 26.14 9.71
C ARG A 158 14.25 26.57 9.29
N THR A 159 14.72 26.09 8.15
CA THR A 159 16.05 26.35 7.63
C THR A 159 16.00 27.02 6.26
N HIS A 160 16.83 28.04 6.05
CA HIS A 160 16.97 28.65 4.75
C HIS A 160 17.76 27.73 3.81
N ALA A 161 17.19 27.35 2.69
CA ALA A 161 17.71 26.30 1.79
C ALA A 161 19.14 26.56 1.29
N VAL A 162 19.55 27.82 1.19
CA VAL A 162 20.87 28.21 0.65
C VAL A 162 21.89 28.42 1.76
N SER A 163 21.50 29.05 2.89
CA SER A 163 22.43 29.43 3.95
C SER A 163 22.49 28.42 5.11
N GLY A 164 21.52 27.50 5.20
CA GLY A 164 21.40 26.58 6.34
C GLY A 164 21.05 27.24 7.68
N VAL A 165 20.84 28.57 7.69
CA VAL A 165 20.50 29.32 8.89
C VAL A 165 19.02 29.22 9.20
N ALA A 166 18.66 29.25 10.48
CA ALA A 166 17.27 29.28 10.93
C ALA A 166 16.50 30.45 10.28
N SER A 167 15.37 30.17 9.68
CA SER A 167 14.55 31.13 8.93
C SER A 167 13.09 31.01 9.37
N LYS A 168 12.43 32.14 9.52
CA LYS A 168 10.96 32.21 9.71
C LYS A 168 10.28 32.40 8.35
N SER A 169 10.35 31.39 7.49
CA SER A 169 9.71 31.40 6.16
C SER A 169 8.41 30.62 6.11
N SER A 170 7.81 30.35 7.27
CA SER A 170 6.58 29.60 7.41
C SER A 170 5.36 30.51 7.49
N TYR A 171 4.33 30.15 6.74
CA TYR A 171 3.01 30.77 6.78
C TYR A 171 1.99 29.73 7.25
N PHE A 172 1.20 30.11 8.25
CA PHE A 172 0.03 29.37 8.67
C PHE A 172 -1.15 29.87 7.85
N ALA A 173 -1.45 29.17 6.78
CA ALA A 173 -2.46 29.55 5.80
C ALA A 173 -3.81 28.95 6.16
N HIS A 174 -4.84 29.78 6.25
CA HIS A 174 -6.19 29.31 6.48
C HIS A 174 -6.73 28.53 5.28
N ILE A 175 -7.39 27.42 5.53
CA ILE A 175 -8.18 26.68 4.53
C ILE A 175 -9.46 27.47 4.23
N ILE A 176 -10.26 27.74 5.25
CA ILE A 176 -11.37 28.71 5.20
C ILE A 176 -10.83 30.00 5.78
N ALA A 177 -10.84 31.07 5.01
CA ALA A 177 -10.31 32.35 5.48
C ALA A 177 -10.92 32.80 6.80
N SER A 178 -10.12 33.44 7.67
CA SER A 178 -10.60 34.01 8.93
C SER A 178 -11.59 35.17 8.75
N SER A 179 -11.77 35.66 7.54
CA SER A 179 -12.74 36.69 7.15
C SER A 179 -13.66 36.16 6.06
N PRO A 180 -15.00 36.41 6.17
CA PRO A 180 -15.95 36.00 5.14
C PRO A 180 -15.66 36.55 3.74
N LYS A 181 -14.90 37.65 3.67
CA LYS A 181 -14.51 38.29 2.40
C LYS A 181 -13.15 37.83 1.88
N GLY A 182 -12.47 36.96 2.60
CA GLY A 182 -11.17 36.39 2.19
C GLY A 182 -11.30 35.25 1.17
N PRO A 183 -10.17 34.77 0.63
CA PRO A 183 -10.16 33.60 -0.24
C PRO A 183 -10.82 32.41 0.47
N ARG A 184 -11.80 31.76 -0.16
CA ARG A 184 -12.57 30.65 0.45
C ARG A 184 -13.28 31.05 1.74
N GLY A 185 -13.57 32.37 1.92
CA GLY A 185 -14.30 32.86 3.07
C GLY A 185 -15.75 32.38 3.07
N ASP A 186 -16.25 32.03 4.24
CA ASP A 186 -17.61 31.60 4.46
C ASP A 186 -18.25 32.48 5.54
N ALA A 187 -19.51 32.87 5.35
CA ALA A 187 -20.21 33.80 6.22
C ALA A 187 -20.38 33.28 7.66
N LEU A 188 -20.47 31.97 7.84
CA LEU A 188 -20.71 31.30 9.12
C LEU A 188 -19.40 30.73 9.70
N LEU A 189 -18.60 30.07 8.84
CA LEU A 189 -17.44 29.30 9.28
C LEU A 189 -16.19 30.14 9.50
N SER A 190 -16.03 31.26 8.79
CA SER A 190 -14.81 32.07 8.86
C SER A 190 -14.48 32.55 10.28
N GLY A 191 -15.47 32.99 11.03
CA GLY A 191 -15.29 33.45 12.43
C GLY A 191 -15.05 32.29 13.40
N VAL A 192 -15.77 31.19 13.21
CA VAL A 192 -15.75 30.02 14.09
C VAL A 192 -14.43 29.23 13.95
N ARG A 193 -13.92 29.08 12.72
CA ARG A 193 -12.70 28.32 12.43
C ARG A 193 -11.44 29.18 12.35
N ALA A 194 -11.49 30.43 12.79
CA ALA A 194 -10.37 31.34 12.67
C ALA A 194 -9.12 30.92 13.48
N ASP A 195 -9.32 30.25 14.60
CA ASP A 195 -8.27 29.70 15.47
C ASP A 195 -8.24 28.17 15.54
N ASP A 196 -9.09 27.48 14.78
CA ASP A 196 -9.11 26.03 14.70
C ASP A 196 -7.89 25.52 13.93
N ILE A 197 -7.04 24.75 14.60
CA ILE A 197 -5.80 24.21 14.01
C ILE A 197 -6.06 23.32 12.78
N GLU A 198 -7.21 22.68 12.71
CA GLU A 198 -7.59 21.86 11.55
C GLU A 198 -7.90 22.69 10.30
N ASN A 199 -8.13 23.98 10.49
CA ASN A 199 -8.36 24.94 9.43
C ASN A 199 -7.07 25.56 8.88
N PHE A 200 -5.88 25.01 9.23
CA PHE A 200 -4.60 25.57 8.80
C PHE A 200 -3.75 24.58 8.00
N LEU A 201 -3.01 25.16 7.07
CA LEU A 201 -1.89 24.55 6.35
C LEU A 201 -0.60 25.28 6.70
N LEU A 202 0.47 24.54 6.88
CA LEU A 202 1.82 25.11 7.01
C LEU A 202 2.44 25.20 5.61
N LEU A 203 2.68 26.41 5.13
CA LEU A 203 3.14 26.67 3.76
C LEU A 203 4.39 27.56 3.72
N CYS A 204 5.18 27.46 2.65
CA CYS A 204 6.16 28.49 2.31
C CYS A 204 5.47 29.70 1.66
N ASP A 205 6.15 30.84 1.61
CA ASP A 205 5.61 32.09 1.05
C ASP A 205 5.11 31.92 -0.40
N GLU A 206 5.86 31.24 -1.24
CA GLU A 206 5.48 30.99 -2.64
C GLU A 206 4.17 30.21 -2.75
N CYS A 207 4.06 29.10 -2.02
CA CYS A 207 2.85 28.27 -2.04
C CYS A 207 1.65 28.97 -1.39
N HIS A 208 1.87 29.75 -0.33
CA HIS A 208 0.83 30.56 0.30
C HIS A 208 0.27 31.60 -0.69
N ARG A 209 1.14 32.32 -1.41
CA ARG A 209 0.68 33.27 -2.44
C ARG A 209 -0.08 32.58 -3.57
N ARG A 210 0.35 31.40 -3.96
CA ARG A 210 -0.31 30.62 -5.01
C ARG A 210 -1.76 30.28 -4.65
N ILE A 211 -2.02 29.80 -3.44
CA ILE A 211 -3.38 29.41 -3.04
C ILE A 211 -4.31 30.59 -2.77
N ASP A 212 -3.76 31.76 -2.39
CA ASP A 212 -4.57 32.90 -1.96
C ASP A 212 -4.70 34.02 -3.01
N ARG A 213 -3.74 34.12 -3.95
CA ARG A 213 -3.67 35.26 -4.87
C ARG A 213 -3.57 34.89 -6.34
N GLU A 214 -2.76 33.85 -6.65
CA GLU A 214 -2.46 33.53 -8.04
C GLU A 214 -3.54 32.66 -8.67
N ASP A 215 -4.07 31.69 -7.91
CA ASP A 215 -5.04 30.71 -8.43
C ASP A 215 -6.03 30.23 -7.34
N PRO A 216 -6.73 31.18 -6.63
CA PRO A 216 -7.58 30.83 -5.49
C PRO A 216 -8.74 29.89 -5.86
N ASP A 217 -9.27 30.00 -7.08
CA ASP A 217 -10.41 29.19 -7.53
C ASP A 217 -10.05 27.71 -7.71
N ARG A 218 -8.82 27.41 -8.02
CA ARG A 218 -8.32 26.05 -8.13
C ARG A 218 -8.14 25.37 -6.76
N PHE A 219 -7.80 26.16 -5.75
CA PHE A 219 -7.54 25.67 -4.40
C PHE A 219 -8.76 25.83 -3.51
N THR A 220 -9.79 25.05 -3.78
CA THR A 220 -11.01 25.02 -2.96
C THR A 220 -10.74 24.49 -1.55
N VAL A 221 -11.69 24.68 -0.63
CA VAL A 221 -11.62 24.15 0.74
C VAL A 221 -11.32 22.65 0.72
N ALA A 222 -12.07 21.88 -0.07
CA ALA A 222 -11.88 20.42 -0.17
C ALA A 222 -10.48 20.01 -0.68
N VAL A 223 -9.94 20.76 -1.65
CA VAL A 223 -8.57 20.52 -2.18
C VAL A 223 -7.53 20.77 -1.10
N LEU A 224 -7.66 21.85 -0.33
CA LEU A 224 -6.71 22.18 0.73
C LEU A 224 -6.81 21.24 1.94
N GLN A 225 -8.00 20.81 2.31
CA GLN A 225 -8.21 19.80 3.35
C GLN A 225 -7.53 18.48 2.98
N LYS A 226 -7.80 18.00 1.78
CA LYS A 226 -7.15 16.78 1.24
C LYS A 226 -5.63 16.93 1.23
N MET A 227 -5.11 18.07 0.78
CA MET A 227 -3.66 18.34 0.77
C MET A 227 -3.05 18.29 2.17
N ARG A 228 -3.74 18.84 3.18
CA ARG A 228 -3.35 18.77 4.59
C ARG A 228 -3.31 17.33 5.09
N GLU A 229 -4.38 16.58 4.87
CA GLU A 229 -4.52 15.19 5.30
C GLU A 229 -3.43 14.31 4.68
N GLU A 230 -3.23 14.39 3.37
CA GLU A 230 -2.19 13.65 2.64
C GLU A 230 -0.79 13.99 3.15
N SER A 231 -0.51 15.27 3.40
CA SER A 231 0.79 15.71 3.92
C SER A 231 1.06 15.17 5.33
N ILE A 232 0.07 15.25 6.22
CA ILE A 232 0.19 14.74 7.60
C ILE A 232 0.33 13.22 7.59
N ALA A 233 -0.44 12.52 6.76
CA ALA A 233 -0.35 11.07 6.61
C ALA A 233 1.04 10.64 6.14
N GLU A 234 1.59 11.34 5.14
CA GLU A 234 2.92 11.06 4.60
C GLU A 234 4.03 11.33 5.63
N VAL A 235 3.99 12.46 6.34
CA VAL A 235 4.92 12.76 7.43
C VAL A 235 4.87 11.68 8.50
N ARG A 236 3.67 11.28 8.93
CA ARG A 236 3.48 10.22 9.92
C ARG A 236 4.05 8.89 9.41
N ARG A 237 3.80 8.54 8.17
CA ARG A 237 4.32 7.32 7.53
C ARG A 237 5.85 7.30 7.55
N LEU A 238 6.48 8.38 7.10
CA LEU A 238 7.94 8.53 7.05
C LEU A 238 8.58 8.48 8.45
N LEU A 239 8.03 9.18 9.42
CA LEU A 239 8.55 9.20 10.79
C LEU A 239 8.33 7.88 11.52
N THR A 240 7.20 7.20 11.27
CA THR A 240 6.94 5.88 11.86
C THR A 240 7.97 4.85 11.42
N SER A 241 8.52 4.98 10.20
CA SER A 241 9.57 4.07 9.72
C SER A 241 10.83 4.08 10.57
N LEU A 242 11.08 5.13 11.37
CA LEU A 242 12.19 5.20 12.31
C LEU A 242 12.11 4.14 13.44
N GLN A 243 10.91 3.65 13.74
CA GLN A 243 10.68 2.60 14.73
C GLN A 243 10.90 1.20 14.16
N TYR A 244 11.00 1.07 12.85
CA TYR A 244 11.13 -0.23 12.20
C TYR A 244 12.55 -0.78 12.39
N PRO A 245 12.70 -2.08 12.65
CA PRO A 245 14.01 -2.71 12.71
C PRO A 245 14.74 -2.59 11.37
N GLU A 246 16.03 -2.38 11.46
CA GLU A 246 16.90 -2.28 10.29
C GLU A 246 17.14 -3.65 9.68
N VAL A 247 17.12 -3.72 8.36
CA VAL A 247 17.51 -4.89 7.57
C VAL A 247 18.58 -4.51 6.56
N VAL A 248 19.40 -5.48 6.21
CA VAL A 248 20.40 -5.32 5.15
C VAL A 248 19.82 -5.82 3.85
N PRO A 249 19.58 -4.96 2.85
CA PRO A 249 19.09 -5.38 1.56
C PRO A 249 20.17 -6.11 0.78
N VAL A 250 19.77 -7.25 0.22
CA VAL A 250 20.57 -8.07 -0.67
C VAL A 250 19.88 -8.16 -2.03
N VAL A 251 20.54 -7.65 -3.04
CA VAL A 251 20.01 -7.58 -4.40
C VAL A 251 20.65 -8.68 -5.24
N LEU A 252 19.81 -9.56 -5.78
CA LEU A 252 20.22 -10.65 -6.66
C LEU A 252 19.60 -10.37 -8.04
N MET A 253 20.23 -9.50 -8.81
CA MET A 253 19.72 -9.08 -10.10
C MET A 253 20.65 -9.42 -11.23
N GLY A 254 20.08 -9.96 -12.29
CA GLY A 254 20.75 -10.19 -13.54
C GLY A 254 19.79 -10.08 -14.72
N ASN A 255 20.33 -10.00 -15.92
CA ASN A 255 19.52 -9.94 -17.12
C ASN A 255 18.64 -11.19 -17.27
N VAL A 256 17.36 -10.98 -17.48
CA VAL A 256 16.38 -12.03 -17.75
C VAL A 256 15.83 -11.82 -19.15
N THR A 257 16.03 -12.78 -20.04
CA THR A 257 15.49 -12.74 -21.40
C THR A 257 15.79 -11.42 -22.13
N ALA A 258 17.07 -11.03 -22.21
CA ALA A 258 17.55 -9.80 -22.86
C ALA A 258 17.00 -8.48 -22.25
N GLN A 259 16.42 -8.53 -21.07
CA GLN A 259 16.00 -7.35 -20.30
C GLN A 259 16.90 -7.20 -19.07
N SER A 260 17.44 -5.99 -18.90
CA SER A 260 18.17 -5.62 -17.68
C SER A 260 17.20 -5.04 -16.67
N PRO A 261 16.89 -5.75 -15.60
CA PRO A 261 16.07 -5.17 -14.54
C PRO A 261 16.85 -4.08 -13.81
N HIS A 262 16.15 -3.03 -13.43
CA HIS A 262 16.73 -1.99 -12.60
C HIS A 262 16.21 -2.13 -11.18
N PHE A 263 17.13 -2.16 -10.22
CA PHE A 263 16.78 -2.05 -8.81
C PHE A 263 16.54 -0.59 -8.46
N VAL A 264 15.32 -0.28 -8.08
CA VAL A 264 14.94 1.04 -7.61
C VAL A 264 14.92 1.01 -6.09
N ALA A 265 15.93 1.58 -5.46
CA ALA A 265 16.10 1.56 -4.01
C ALA A 265 14.86 2.11 -3.26
N ARG A 266 14.21 3.11 -3.83
CA ARG A 266 12.97 3.68 -3.27
C ARG A 266 11.83 2.66 -3.26
N GLU A 267 11.62 1.91 -4.35
CA GLU A 267 10.57 0.86 -4.38
C GLU A 267 10.86 -0.24 -3.35
N ALA A 268 12.14 -0.61 -3.19
CA ALA A 268 12.54 -1.59 -2.20
C ALA A 268 12.34 -1.09 -0.76
N GLU A 269 12.64 0.18 -0.49
CA GLU A 269 12.43 0.79 0.81
C GLU A 269 10.94 0.87 1.15
N GLU A 270 10.10 1.27 0.21
CA GLU A 270 8.65 1.28 0.39
C GLU A 270 8.10 -0.14 0.62
N ALA A 271 8.61 -1.14 -0.08
CA ALA A 271 8.25 -2.54 0.16
C ALA A 271 8.69 -3.03 1.55
N LEU A 272 9.85 -2.60 2.04
CA LEU A 272 10.27 -2.88 3.41
C LEU A 272 9.30 -2.29 4.44
N TRP A 273 8.80 -1.08 4.20
CA TRP A 273 7.87 -0.43 5.14
C TRP A 273 6.52 -1.14 5.24
N THR A 274 6.03 -1.76 4.18
CA THR A 274 4.81 -2.59 4.27
C THR A 274 4.99 -3.77 5.24
N ARG A 275 6.23 -4.22 5.43
CA ARG A 275 6.60 -5.27 6.40
C ARG A 275 7.12 -4.72 7.73
N LYS A 276 6.96 -3.41 7.98
CA LYS A 276 7.50 -2.73 9.16
C LYS A 276 9.00 -2.95 9.34
N LEU A 277 9.73 -2.95 8.24
CA LEU A 277 11.19 -3.03 8.16
C LEU A 277 11.73 -1.75 7.54
N ARG A 278 12.98 -1.38 7.81
CA ARG A 278 13.65 -0.27 7.13
C ARG A 278 15.05 -0.65 6.65
N MET A 279 15.44 -0.01 5.56
CA MET A 279 16.75 -0.25 4.98
C MET A 279 17.87 0.32 5.85
N LYS A 280 18.88 -0.48 6.17
CA LYS A 280 20.11 -0.02 6.78
C LYS A 280 20.92 0.76 5.74
N ARG A 281 21.09 2.06 5.97
CA ARG A 281 21.78 2.94 5.02
C ARG A 281 23.21 2.51 4.78
N GLY A 282 23.68 2.61 3.54
CA GLY A 282 25.04 2.29 3.13
C GLY A 282 25.38 0.79 3.13
N HIS A 283 24.40 -0.09 3.27
CA HIS A 283 24.61 -1.53 3.38
C HIS A 283 23.85 -2.38 2.35
N ALA A 284 23.41 -1.78 1.23
CA ALA A 284 22.90 -2.60 0.12
C ALA A 284 24.05 -3.41 -0.50
N HIS A 285 23.87 -4.72 -0.58
CA HIS A 285 24.83 -5.62 -1.20
C HIS A 285 24.21 -6.21 -2.46
N THR A 286 24.93 -6.08 -3.56
CA THR A 286 24.59 -6.72 -4.82
C THR A 286 25.51 -7.92 -5.01
N PHE A 287 24.92 -9.09 -5.25
CA PHE A 287 25.63 -10.32 -5.55
C PHE A 287 25.08 -10.95 -6.82
N PHE A 288 25.86 -11.77 -7.49
CA PHE A 288 25.49 -12.42 -8.74
C PHE A 288 25.24 -11.45 -9.89
N GLU A 289 25.80 -10.25 -9.81
CA GLU A 289 25.67 -9.27 -10.87
C GLU A 289 26.55 -9.67 -12.05
N ASN A 290 25.92 -9.96 -13.18
CA ASN A 290 26.61 -10.17 -14.45
C ASN A 290 26.30 -8.99 -15.37
N GLY A 291 26.99 -7.86 -15.12
CA GLY A 291 26.63 -6.54 -15.65
C GLY A 291 26.81 -6.33 -17.16
N TRP A 292 27.45 -7.25 -17.88
CA TRP A 292 27.88 -6.98 -19.25
C TRP A 292 27.30 -7.93 -20.29
N ASN A 293 26.78 -9.08 -19.91
CA ASN A 293 26.37 -10.08 -20.86
C ASN A 293 24.85 -10.12 -20.99
N GLN A 294 24.40 -10.18 -22.22
CA GLN A 294 23.05 -10.64 -22.50
C GLN A 294 22.85 -11.95 -21.79
N TYR A 295 21.76 -12.06 -21.04
CA TYR A 295 21.40 -13.29 -20.37
C TYR A 295 21.15 -14.37 -21.43
N ASP A 296 22.08 -15.29 -21.54
CA ASP A 296 21.93 -16.50 -22.32
C ASP A 296 22.47 -17.69 -21.49
N PRO A 297 21.64 -18.32 -20.68
CA PRO A 297 22.04 -19.43 -19.82
C PRO A 297 22.46 -20.69 -20.61
N HIS A 298 22.26 -20.66 -21.90
CA HIS A 298 22.66 -21.78 -22.79
C HIS A 298 24.03 -21.56 -23.44
N SER A 299 24.61 -20.37 -23.27
CA SER A 299 25.95 -20.08 -23.77
C SER A 299 27.05 -20.37 -22.75
N GLY A 300 28.20 -20.87 -23.22
CA GLY A 300 29.39 -21.09 -22.38
C GLY A 300 29.91 -19.77 -21.77
N PRO A 301 30.13 -18.72 -22.57
CA PRO A 301 30.64 -17.43 -22.08
C PRO A 301 29.85 -16.83 -20.92
N TYR A 302 28.54 -17.01 -20.88
CA TYR A 302 27.70 -16.55 -19.76
C TYR A 302 28.16 -17.19 -18.44
N TRP A 303 28.30 -18.51 -18.40
CA TRP A 303 28.69 -19.24 -17.19
C TRP A 303 30.13 -18.98 -16.78
N SER A 304 31.06 -18.89 -17.73
CA SER A 304 32.45 -18.53 -17.42
C SER A 304 32.54 -17.15 -16.78
N SER A 305 31.81 -16.17 -17.32
CA SER A 305 31.75 -14.82 -16.75
C SER A 305 31.12 -14.81 -15.35
N LEU A 306 29.99 -15.51 -15.16
CA LEU A 306 29.33 -15.61 -13.87
C LEU A 306 30.22 -16.30 -12.82
N PHE A 307 30.85 -17.41 -13.16
CA PHE A 307 31.72 -18.13 -12.23
C PHE A 307 32.97 -17.34 -11.87
N GLY A 308 33.54 -16.61 -12.83
CA GLY A 308 34.66 -15.69 -12.57
C GLY A 308 34.28 -14.57 -11.59
N SER A 309 33.10 -13.98 -11.75
CA SER A 309 32.58 -13.00 -10.77
C SER A 309 32.34 -13.64 -9.39
N LEU A 310 31.67 -14.77 -9.35
CA LEU A 310 31.35 -15.47 -8.11
C LEU A 310 32.59 -15.93 -7.35
N GLU A 311 33.65 -16.32 -8.02
CA GLU A 311 34.90 -16.70 -7.36
C GLU A 311 35.44 -15.56 -6.48
N GLY A 312 35.35 -14.33 -6.95
CA GLY A 312 35.68 -13.12 -6.18
C GLY A 312 34.66 -12.76 -5.11
N GLU A 313 33.39 -13.00 -5.35
CA GLU A 313 32.29 -12.63 -4.45
C GLU A 313 32.08 -13.62 -3.29
N LEU A 314 32.31 -14.91 -3.49
CA LEU A 314 32.03 -15.96 -2.50
C LEU A 314 32.71 -15.76 -1.15
N PRO A 315 33.98 -15.34 -1.04
CA PRO A 315 34.61 -15.06 0.25
C PRO A 315 33.91 -13.91 1.00
N GLN A 316 33.48 -12.89 0.26
CA GLN A 316 32.76 -11.75 0.81
C GLN A 316 31.35 -12.14 1.25
N LEU A 317 30.63 -12.89 0.41
CA LEU A 317 29.30 -13.41 0.73
C LEU A 317 29.35 -14.29 1.99
N ARG A 318 30.31 -15.20 2.10
CA ARG A 318 30.48 -16.06 3.28
C ARG A 318 30.78 -15.25 4.53
N LYS A 319 31.67 -14.26 4.43
CA LYS A 319 31.95 -13.34 5.53
C LYS A 319 30.69 -12.60 5.95
N PHE A 320 29.94 -12.08 4.98
CA PHE A 320 28.70 -11.36 5.20
C PHE A 320 27.64 -12.25 5.89
N LEU A 321 27.39 -13.46 5.40
CA LEU A 321 26.42 -14.39 5.98
C LEU A 321 26.81 -14.83 7.40
N ARG A 322 28.11 -15.05 7.66
CA ARG A 322 28.61 -15.36 9.02
C ARG A 322 28.40 -14.19 9.95
N THR A 323 28.77 -13.00 9.53
CA THR A 323 28.59 -11.79 10.37
C THR A 323 27.12 -11.53 10.63
N ALA A 324 26.24 -11.81 9.68
CA ALA A 324 24.80 -11.69 9.86
C ALA A 324 24.22 -12.74 10.84
N SER A 325 24.90 -13.88 11.01
CA SER A 325 24.45 -14.98 11.89
C SER A 325 24.99 -14.86 13.33
N ASP A 326 26.19 -14.31 13.49
CA ASP A 326 26.96 -14.42 14.74
C ASP A 326 26.75 -13.29 15.76
N THR A 327 26.07 -12.21 15.39
CA THR A 327 25.93 -11.05 16.27
C THR A 327 24.50 -10.91 16.79
N ALA A 328 24.32 -11.06 18.09
CA ALA A 328 23.09 -10.63 18.77
C ALA A 328 22.87 -9.13 18.46
N GLY A 329 21.85 -8.84 17.64
CA GLY A 329 21.58 -7.48 17.16
C GLY A 329 21.94 -7.21 15.70
N THR A 330 22.37 -8.22 14.93
CA THR A 330 22.58 -8.05 13.49
C THR A 330 21.22 -7.93 12.77
N ALA A 331 21.13 -6.94 11.92
CA ALA A 331 19.95 -6.72 11.10
C ALA A 331 19.71 -7.95 10.20
N PRO A 332 18.49 -8.49 10.15
CA PRO A 332 18.15 -9.58 9.24
C PRO A 332 18.35 -9.15 7.78
N LEU A 333 18.44 -10.14 6.89
CA LEU A 333 18.63 -9.88 5.47
C LEU A 333 17.29 -9.70 4.77
N ALA A 334 17.19 -8.73 3.88
CA ALA A 334 16.07 -8.54 2.98
C ALA A 334 16.53 -8.86 1.55
N VAL A 335 16.11 -9.99 1.01
CA VAL A 335 16.56 -10.48 -0.29
C VAL A 335 15.57 -10.13 -1.39
N PHE A 336 16.05 -9.45 -2.42
CA PHE A 336 15.31 -9.01 -3.60
C PHE A 336 15.80 -9.79 -4.84
N PRO A 337 15.22 -10.97 -5.12
CA PRO A 337 15.68 -11.83 -6.20
C PRO A 337 14.97 -11.52 -7.52
N LEU A 338 15.75 -11.22 -8.56
CA LEU A 338 15.26 -11.10 -9.94
C LEU A 338 16.38 -11.50 -10.92
N HIS A 339 16.50 -12.79 -11.15
CA HIS A 339 17.54 -13.39 -11.98
C HIS A 339 17.03 -14.64 -12.68
N GLY A 340 17.86 -15.27 -13.51
CA GLY A 340 17.58 -16.57 -14.10
C GLY A 340 17.41 -17.67 -13.05
N THR A 341 16.61 -18.66 -13.38
CA THR A 341 16.19 -19.73 -12.47
C THR A 341 17.37 -20.49 -11.86
N SER A 342 18.30 -20.97 -12.68
CA SER A 342 19.46 -21.72 -12.19
C SER A 342 20.35 -20.90 -11.26
N VAL A 343 20.51 -19.59 -11.54
CA VAL A 343 21.29 -18.68 -10.70
C VAL A 343 20.61 -18.45 -9.37
N LEU A 344 19.28 -18.29 -9.35
CA LEU A 344 18.52 -18.13 -8.10
C LEU A 344 18.54 -19.40 -7.24
N VAL A 345 18.48 -20.58 -7.86
CA VAL A 345 18.66 -21.84 -7.15
C VAL A 345 20.07 -21.93 -6.55
N LEU A 346 21.10 -21.58 -7.30
CA LEU A 346 22.48 -21.53 -6.78
C LEU A 346 22.62 -20.51 -5.65
N ALA A 347 22.04 -19.31 -5.80
CA ALA A 347 22.05 -18.30 -4.76
C ALA A 347 21.36 -18.81 -3.48
N GLY A 348 20.17 -19.38 -3.58
CA GLY A 348 19.47 -19.98 -2.45
C GLY A 348 20.30 -21.05 -1.75
N ARG A 349 20.99 -21.90 -2.51
CA ARG A 349 21.91 -22.92 -1.98
C ARG A 349 23.08 -22.33 -1.19
N LEU A 350 23.63 -21.20 -1.65
CA LEU A 350 24.73 -20.50 -0.98
C LEU A 350 24.29 -19.77 0.29
N PHE A 351 23.10 -19.19 0.27
CA PHE A 351 22.53 -18.53 1.45
C PHE A 351 22.09 -19.56 2.52
N GLY A 352 21.64 -20.73 2.11
CA GLY A 352 21.15 -21.76 3.02
C GLY A 352 19.87 -21.34 3.78
N GLU A 353 19.47 -22.17 4.74
CA GLU A 353 18.32 -21.90 5.63
C GLU A 353 18.71 -21.15 6.91
N ALA A 354 20.01 -20.99 7.18
CA ALA A 354 20.50 -20.34 8.37
C ALA A 354 20.39 -18.82 8.26
N GLY A 355 19.66 -18.20 9.15
CA GLY A 355 19.54 -16.77 9.29
C GLY A 355 18.12 -16.23 9.02
N ALA A 356 17.82 -15.10 9.63
CA ALA A 356 16.57 -14.39 9.40
C ALA A 356 16.62 -13.70 8.01
N VAL A 357 16.07 -14.34 7.00
CA VAL A 357 15.96 -13.83 5.63
C VAL A 357 14.52 -13.47 5.34
N SER A 358 14.23 -12.20 5.16
CA SER A 358 12.98 -11.72 4.58
C SER A 358 13.10 -11.75 3.07
N LEU A 359 12.34 -12.60 2.42
CA LEU A 359 12.39 -12.77 0.97
C LEU A 359 11.27 -11.97 0.30
N PHE A 360 11.62 -11.14 -0.67
CA PHE A 360 10.70 -10.31 -1.42
C PHE A 360 10.42 -10.93 -2.80
N GLN A 361 9.22 -10.71 -3.32
CA GLN A 361 8.80 -11.20 -4.63
C GLN A 361 8.48 -10.02 -5.55
N PHE A 362 9.13 -9.98 -6.71
CA PHE A 362 8.81 -9.00 -7.74
C PHE A 362 7.52 -9.38 -8.45
N ARG A 363 6.51 -8.50 -8.40
CA ARG A 363 5.20 -8.68 -9.01
C ARG A 363 5.10 -7.83 -10.26
N ARG A 364 5.04 -8.47 -11.42
CA ARG A 364 5.11 -7.79 -12.73
C ARG A 364 3.87 -6.97 -13.04
N GLU A 365 2.71 -7.44 -12.65
CA GLU A 365 1.42 -6.81 -12.94
C GLU A 365 1.02 -5.75 -11.92
N ARG A 366 1.73 -5.68 -10.79
CA ARG A 366 1.42 -4.71 -9.75
C ARG A 366 1.82 -3.30 -10.18
N PRO A 367 0.93 -2.29 -10.07
CA PRO A 367 1.26 -0.90 -10.40
C PRO A 367 2.42 -0.37 -9.56
N ILE A 368 3.31 0.40 -10.17
CA ILE A 368 4.45 1.04 -9.44
C ILE A 368 3.94 1.99 -8.37
N GLN A 369 2.77 2.61 -8.59
CA GLN A 369 2.14 3.56 -7.68
C GLN A 369 1.41 2.89 -6.50
N ALA A 370 1.26 1.58 -6.51
CA ALA A 370 0.68 0.85 -5.40
C ALA A 370 1.59 0.95 -4.15
N GLU A 371 1.00 0.90 -2.97
CA GLU A 371 1.75 0.95 -1.71
C GLU A 371 2.83 -0.14 -1.66
N GLY A 372 4.06 0.27 -1.42
CA GLY A 372 5.22 -0.64 -1.45
C GLY A 372 5.71 -1.05 -2.85
N GLY A 373 5.17 -0.44 -3.94
CA GLY A 373 5.60 -0.69 -5.30
C GLY A 373 5.44 -2.15 -5.75
N ARG A 374 6.28 -2.60 -6.67
CA ARG A 374 6.20 -3.96 -7.24
C ARG A 374 6.82 -5.05 -6.37
N TRP A 375 7.47 -4.71 -5.27
CA TRP A 375 8.08 -5.68 -4.34
C TRP A 375 7.21 -6.01 -3.13
N ALA A 376 6.04 -5.39 -3.00
CA ALA A 376 5.10 -5.64 -1.92
C ALA A 376 3.93 -6.53 -2.36
N PHE A 377 3.30 -7.16 -1.39
CA PHE A 377 1.99 -7.78 -1.54
C PHE A 377 0.89 -6.77 -1.18
N ASP A 378 -0.33 -7.06 -1.59
CA ASP A 378 -1.48 -6.26 -1.21
C ASP A 378 -1.90 -6.60 0.23
N SER A 379 -2.30 -5.59 1.02
CA SER A 379 -2.63 -5.76 2.45
C SER A 379 -3.94 -6.52 2.69
N ASP A 380 -4.88 -6.43 1.74
CA ASP A 380 -6.25 -6.90 1.91
C ASP A 380 -6.51 -8.26 1.23
N VAL A 381 -5.45 -9.05 1.04
CA VAL A 381 -5.57 -10.36 0.42
C VAL A 381 -6.06 -11.39 1.46
N PRO A 382 -7.08 -12.20 1.14
CA PRO A 382 -7.49 -13.30 1.99
C PRO A 382 -6.34 -14.28 2.26
N VAL A 383 -6.32 -14.85 3.46
CA VAL A 383 -5.35 -15.88 3.81
C VAL A 383 -5.47 -17.05 2.84
N SER A 384 -4.38 -17.45 2.23
CA SER A 384 -4.35 -18.57 1.30
C SER A 384 -4.67 -19.90 2.00
N PRO A 385 -5.42 -20.78 1.36
CA PRO A 385 -5.69 -22.09 1.93
C PRO A 385 -4.39 -22.90 2.05
N SER A 386 -4.26 -23.68 3.10
CA SER A 386 -3.06 -24.50 3.39
C SER A 386 -2.74 -25.52 2.28
N ASN A 387 -3.71 -25.89 1.47
CA ASN A 387 -3.58 -26.80 0.33
C ASN A 387 -3.44 -26.09 -1.03
N LYS A 388 -3.17 -24.79 -1.03
CA LYS A 388 -2.95 -24.02 -2.27
C LYS A 388 -1.82 -24.61 -3.11
N PHE A 389 -0.75 -25.04 -2.46
CA PHE A 389 0.37 -25.71 -3.11
C PHE A 389 0.45 -27.17 -2.64
N PHE A 390 0.88 -28.06 -3.51
CA PHE A 390 0.95 -29.50 -3.23
C PHE A 390 2.07 -30.18 -3.99
N VAL A 391 2.49 -31.35 -3.49
CA VAL A 391 3.39 -32.27 -4.21
C VAL A 391 2.53 -33.36 -4.85
N ASN A 392 2.81 -33.64 -6.13
CA ASN A 392 2.16 -34.69 -6.90
C ASN A 392 3.21 -35.62 -7.52
N GLU A 393 2.93 -36.92 -7.50
CA GLU A 393 3.75 -37.90 -8.22
C GLU A 393 3.29 -37.98 -9.68
N LEU A 394 4.15 -37.54 -10.60
CA LEU A 394 3.88 -37.60 -12.03
C LEU A 394 4.23 -38.97 -12.63
N HIS A 395 5.25 -39.61 -12.05
CA HIS A 395 5.68 -40.94 -12.44
C HIS A 395 6.34 -41.67 -11.25
N PRO A 396 5.96 -42.94 -10.99
CA PRO A 396 6.46 -43.68 -9.85
C PRO A 396 7.96 -43.95 -9.93
N HIS A 397 8.62 -43.90 -8.77
CA HIS A 397 10.04 -44.24 -8.68
C HIS A 397 10.20 -45.75 -8.71
N ARG A 398 11.20 -46.22 -9.49
CA ARG A 398 11.62 -47.64 -9.50
C ARG A 398 12.69 -47.84 -8.44
N ALA A 399 12.51 -48.84 -7.58
CA ALA A 399 13.48 -49.17 -6.55
C ALA A 399 14.90 -49.35 -7.14
N GLY A 400 15.87 -48.64 -6.58
CA GLY A 400 17.26 -48.64 -7.03
C GLY A 400 17.56 -47.73 -8.21
N ALA A 401 16.61 -47.01 -8.77
CA ALA A 401 16.91 -45.98 -9.77
C ALA A 401 17.64 -44.80 -9.11
N GLU A 402 18.72 -44.38 -9.75
CA GLU A 402 19.59 -43.32 -9.19
C GLU A 402 19.21 -41.90 -9.60
N GLU A 403 18.31 -41.77 -10.56
CA GLU A 403 17.89 -40.46 -11.10
C GLU A 403 16.40 -40.27 -11.00
N ALA A 404 15.98 -39.01 -10.76
CA ALA A 404 14.58 -38.59 -10.77
C ALA A 404 14.43 -37.15 -11.25
N CYS A 405 13.21 -36.77 -11.59
CA CYS A 405 12.85 -35.39 -11.94
C CYS A 405 12.11 -34.70 -10.80
N LEU A 406 12.43 -33.43 -10.58
CA LEU A 406 11.60 -32.49 -9.81
C LEU A 406 11.14 -31.36 -10.73
N VAL A 407 9.83 -31.29 -10.92
CA VAL A 407 9.16 -30.29 -11.73
C VAL A 407 8.50 -29.29 -10.78
N VAL A 408 8.70 -28.00 -10.99
CA VAL A 408 8.02 -26.94 -10.24
C VAL A 408 7.20 -26.10 -11.23
N SER A 409 5.90 -26.36 -11.29
CA SER A 409 4.97 -25.71 -12.22
C SER A 409 4.09 -24.73 -11.47
N LEU A 410 4.51 -23.47 -11.35
CA LEU A 410 3.74 -22.41 -10.68
C LEU A 410 3.42 -21.23 -11.60
N THR A 411 4.34 -20.86 -12.49
CA THR A 411 4.11 -19.81 -13.47
C THR A 411 3.40 -20.33 -14.72
N PHE A 412 3.77 -21.51 -15.14
CA PHE A 412 3.18 -22.25 -16.26
C PHE A 412 3.35 -23.74 -16.06
N LYS A 413 2.51 -24.53 -16.71
CA LYS A 413 2.64 -26.00 -16.71
C LYS A 413 3.84 -26.41 -17.55
N ILE A 414 4.73 -27.21 -16.96
CA ILE A 414 5.84 -27.81 -17.65
C ILE A 414 5.39 -29.15 -18.22
N SER A 415 5.34 -29.25 -19.54
CA SER A 415 4.93 -30.47 -20.23
C SER A 415 6.12 -31.35 -20.59
N PRO A 416 5.96 -32.69 -20.63
CA PRO A 416 7.05 -33.65 -20.88
C PRO A 416 7.74 -33.47 -22.22
N ASP A 417 7.04 -33.01 -23.26
CA ASP A 417 7.59 -32.74 -24.60
C ASP A 417 8.67 -31.65 -24.63
N ARG A 418 8.73 -30.82 -23.59
CA ARG A 418 9.72 -29.75 -23.43
C ARG A 418 11.03 -30.24 -22.77
N LEU A 419 11.03 -31.43 -22.23
CA LEU A 419 12.12 -31.96 -21.43
C LEU A 419 13.17 -32.70 -22.34
N PRO A 420 14.40 -32.85 -21.86
CA PRO A 420 15.43 -33.56 -22.62
C PRO A 420 15.03 -35.00 -22.95
N ALA A 421 15.36 -35.44 -24.18
CA ALA A 421 15.19 -36.82 -24.60
C ALA A 421 15.89 -37.79 -23.64
N GLY A 422 15.22 -38.90 -23.33
CA GLY A 422 15.69 -39.87 -22.34
C GLY A 422 15.11 -39.72 -20.94
N LEU A 423 14.60 -38.54 -20.60
CA LEU A 423 13.81 -38.33 -19.35
C LEU A 423 12.32 -38.51 -19.59
N THR A 424 11.92 -38.38 -20.84
CA THR A 424 10.53 -38.54 -21.28
C THR A 424 10.46 -39.35 -22.58
N GLU A 425 9.37 -40.09 -22.76
CA GLU A 425 9.02 -40.82 -23.94
C GLU A 425 7.47 -40.80 -24.09
N ASN A 426 6.96 -40.53 -25.29
CA ASN A 426 5.53 -40.50 -25.59
C ASN A 426 4.74 -39.64 -24.56
N ASP A 427 5.22 -38.42 -24.31
CA ASP A 427 4.63 -37.45 -23.35
C ASP A 427 4.53 -37.95 -21.89
N SER A 428 5.35 -38.96 -21.54
CA SER A 428 5.41 -39.51 -20.20
C SER A 428 6.85 -39.54 -19.68
N PHE A 429 7.02 -39.42 -18.38
CA PHE A 429 8.33 -39.58 -17.75
C PHE A 429 8.80 -41.04 -17.84
N THR A 430 10.07 -41.25 -18.08
CA THR A 430 10.71 -42.61 -18.07
C THR A 430 11.36 -42.95 -16.74
N ILE A 431 11.55 -41.96 -15.87
CA ILE A 431 12.12 -42.07 -14.53
C ILE A 431 11.16 -41.45 -13.49
N GLY A 432 11.35 -41.75 -12.22
CA GLY A 432 10.55 -41.19 -11.14
C GLY A 432 10.47 -39.66 -11.23
N ALA A 433 9.26 -39.10 -11.09
CA ALA A 433 9.07 -37.69 -11.25
C ALA A 433 8.04 -37.16 -10.24
N LEU A 434 8.42 -36.10 -9.53
CA LEU A 434 7.55 -35.32 -8.64
C LEU A 434 7.26 -33.95 -9.24
N GLU A 435 6.08 -33.42 -8.96
CA GLU A 435 5.72 -32.06 -9.30
C GLU A 435 5.28 -31.27 -8.06
N VAL A 436 5.82 -30.08 -7.87
CA VAL A 436 5.25 -29.06 -6.99
C VAL A 436 4.39 -28.13 -7.84
N SER A 437 3.11 -28.04 -7.52
CA SER A 437 2.14 -27.25 -8.29
C SER A 437 1.13 -26.56 -7.39
N SER A 438 0.12 -25.93 -7.99
CA SER A 438 -0.94 -25.23 -7.26
C SER A 438 -2.32 -25.69 -7.70
N SER A 439 -3.27 -25.64 -6.77
CA SER A 439 -4.69 -25.83 -7.06
C SER A 439 -5.33 -24.64 -7.81
N GLU A 440 -4.64 -23.51 -7.84
CA GLU A 440 -5.05 -22.32 -8.55
C GLU A 440 -4.50 -22.28 -9.98
N ARG A 441 -5.00 -21.35 -10.79
CA ARG A 441 -4.48 -21.10 -12.13
C ARG A 441 -3.01 -20.67 -12.05
N LEU A 442 -2.16 -21.32 -12.83
CA LEU A 442 -0.73 -21.01 -12.87
C LEU A 442 -0.49 -19.67 -13.59
N HIS A 443 0.24 -18.78 -12.96
CA HIS A 443 0.68 -17.49 -13.52
C HIS A 443 1.86 -16.90 -12.73
N HIS A 444 2.54 -15.90 -13.27
CA HIS A 444 3.76 -15.36 -12.65
C HIS A 444 3.52 -14.61 -11.32
N ASP A 445 2.30 -14.14 -11.04
CA ASP A 445 1.93 -13.49 -9.78
C ASP A 445 1.06 -14.40 -8.88
N ILE A 446 1.24 -15.72 -8.97
CA ILE A 446 0.50 -16.72 -8.19
C ILE A 446 0.70 -16.59 -6.67
N LEU A 447 1.83 -16.03 -6.26
CA LEU A 447 2.06 -15.68 -4.86
C LEU A 447 1.33 -14.38 -4.56
N THR A 448 0.37 -14.42 -3.66
CA THR A 448 -0.46 -13.28 -3.30
C THR A 448 -0.10 -12.67 -1.95
N SER A 449 0.61 -13.43 -1.10
CA SER A 449 1.04 -13.03 0.24
C SER A 449 2.43 -13.59 0.60
N GLU A 450 2.97 -13.16 1.73
CA GLU A 450 4.19 -13.74 2.30
C GLU A 450 3.99 -15.19 2.71
N ASP A 451 2.81 -15.50 3.26
CA ASP A 451 2.46 -16.86 3.68
C ASP A 451 2.53 -17.84 2.50
N ASP A 452 2.23 -17.40 1.29
CA ASP A 452 2.37 -18.23 0.09
C ASP A 452 3.82 -18.67 -0.15
N ILE A 453 4.80 -17.81 0.15
CA ILE A 453 6.23 -18.17 0.05
C ILE A 453 6.55 -19.30 1.03
N ASP A 454 6.00 -19.25 2.23
CA ASP A 454 6.23 -20.28 3.25
C ASP A 454 5.46 -21.58 2.94
N LEU A 455 4.22 -21.48 2.46
CA LEU A 455 3.44 -22.63 2.01
C LEU A 455 4.14 -23.39 0.88
N VAL A 456 4.60 -22.68 -0.16
CA VAL A 456 5.33 -23.34 -1.25
C VAL A 456 6.67 -23.87 -0.80
N SER A 457 7.36 -23.19 0.12
CA SER A 457 8.63 -23.65 0.70
C SER A 457 8.50 -24.97 1.45
N GLN A 458 7.37 -25.20 2.14
CA GLN A 458 7.06 -26.48 2.77
C GLN A 458 6.92 -27.58 1.74
N GLN A 459 6.20 -27.34 0.64
CA GLN A 459 6.03 -28.34 -0.43
C GLN A 459 7.35 -28.65 -1.16
N LEU A 460 8.19 -27.64 -1.37
CA LEU A 460 9.54 -27.85 -1.90
C LEU A 460 10.39 -28.71 -0.98
N GLY A 461 10.32 -28.46 0.34
CA GLY A 461 11.01 -29.27 1.35
C GLY A 461 10.53 -30.72 1.35
N GLU A 462 9.24 -30.95 1.25
CA GLU A 462 8.63 -32.28 1.18
C GLU A 462 9.04 -33.02 -0.08
N ALA A 463 9.03 -32.37 -1.25
CA ALA A 463 9.47 -32.96 -2.49
C ALA A 463 10.96 -33.37 -2.44
N VAL A 464 11.82 -32.51 -1.88
CA VAL A 464 13.25 -32.82 -1.68
C VAL A 464 13.44 -33.98 -0.72
N ARG A 465 12.66 -34.06 0.38
CA ARG A 465 12.67 -35.15 1.34
C ARG A 465 12.29 -36.49 0.66
N ILE A 466 11.20 -36.52 -0.08
CA ILE A 466 10.77 -37.73 -0.81
C ILE A 466 11.86 -38.21 -1.75
N LEU A 467 12.44 -37.33 -2.56
CA LEU A 467 13.48 -37.67 -3.52
C LEU A 467 14.74 -38.26 -2.85
N GLN A 468 15.14 -37.71 -1.70
CA GLN A 468 16.37 -38.10 -1.05
C GLN A 468 16.22 -39.20 -0.02
N ASP A 469 15.22 -39.06 0.88
CA ASP A 469 15.08 -39.96 2.00
C ASP A 469 14.24 -41.22 1.62
N ASP A 470 13.14 -41.00 0.86
CA ASP A 470 12.26 -42.12 0.49
C ASP A 470 12.72 -42.84 -0.76
N TRP A 471 13.17 -42.10 -1.80
CA TRP A 471 13.61 -42.68 -3.07
C TRP A 471 15.12 -42.94 -3.12
N GLY A 472 15.93 -42.27 -2.34
CA GLY A 472 17.37 -42.44 -2.25
C GLY A 472 18.11 -42.10 -3.54
N VAL A 473 17.61 -41.15 -4.34
CA VAL A 473 18.20 -40.82 -5.64
C VAL A 473 19.51 -40.07 -5.47
N LYS A 474 20.43 -40.31 -6.42
CA LYS A 474 21.75 -39.66 -6.47
C LYS A 474 21.76 -38.41 -7.34
N ARG A 475 20.88 -38.33 -8.34
CA ARG A 475 20.73 -37.16 -9.20
C ARG A 475 19.27 -36.74 -9.36
N VAL A 476 19.02 -35.45 -9.21
CA VAL A 476 17.72 -34.84 -9.43
C VAL A 476 17.82 -33.86 -10.59
N HIS A 477 16.99 -34.04 -11.61
CA HIS A 477 16.82 -33.09 -12.70
C HIS A 477 15.77 -32.05 -12.30
N LEU A 478 16.17 -30.78 -12.17
CA LEU A 478 15.28 -29.66 -11.78
C LEU A 478 14.75 -28.94 -13.01
N PHE A 479 13.43 -28.89 -13.11
CA PHE A 479 12.69 -28.13 -14.13
C PHE A 479 11.78 -27.14 -13.41
N VAL A 480 12.09 -25.84 -13.51
CA VAL A 480 11.42 -24.83 -12.67
C VAL A 480 10.79 -23.74 -13.53
N GLY A 481 9.47 -23.64 -13.46
CA GLY A 481 8.64 -22.56 -13.99
C GLY A 481 7.92 -21.86 -12.84
N ALA A 482 8.65 -21.05 -12.08
CA ALA A 482 8.16 -20.49 -10.83
C ALA A 482 8.62 -19.03 -10.63
N PRO A 483 7.96 -18.26 -9.74
CA PRO A 483 8.41 -16.94 -9.31
C PRO A 483 9.83 -16.95 -8.73
N ALA A 484 10.54 -15.82 -8.85
CA ALA A 484 11.95 -15.72 -8.45
C ALA A 484 12.22 -16.09 -6.98
N SER A 485 11.33 -15.69 -6.08
CA SER A 485 11.42 -16.07 -4.66
C SER A 485 11.32 -17.59 -4.43
N VAL A 486 10.51 -18.27 -5.22
CA VAL A 486 10.37 -19.74 -5.15
C VAL A 486 11.64 -20.43 -5.64
N CYS A 487 12.25 -19.94 -6.72
CA CYS A 487 13.54 -20.46 -7.20
C CYS A 487 14.64 -20.35 -6.13
N PHE A 488 14.68 -19.21 -5.44
CA PHE A 488 15.60 -19.00 -4.32
C PHE A 488 15.30 -19.94 -3.14
N LYS A 489 14.02 -20.07 -2.74
CA LYS A 489 13.59 -21.01 -1.69
C LYS A 489 13.93 -22.46 -2.02
N LEU A 490 13.73 -22.87 -3.28
CA LEU A 490 14.15 -24.20 -3.71
C LEU A 490 15.65 -24.40 -3.46
N GLY A 491 16.48 -23.43 -3.83
CA GLY A 491 17.91 -23.47 -3.57
C GLY A 491 18.25 -23.61 -2.09
N GLN A 492 17.51 -22.92 -1.20
CA GLN A 492 17.70 -23.06 0.24
C GLN A 492 17.41 -24.48 0.76
N LYS A 493 16.51 -25.24 0.12
CA LYS A 493 16.22 -26.63 0.47
C LYS A 493 17.32 -27.61 0.05
N LEU A 494 18.19 -27.22 -0.88
CA LEU A 494 19.31 -28.03 -1.35
C LEU A 494 20.51 -27.94 -0.38
N GLN A 495 20.38 -28.50 0.81
CA GLN A 495 21.39 -28.39 1.87
C GLN A 495 22.67 -29.17 1.55
N ALA A 496 23.79 -28.74 2.14
CA ALA A 496 25.11 -29.37 1.93
C ALA A 496 25.19 -30.85 2.43
N ARG A 497 24.32 -31.22 3.38
CA ARG A 497 24.21 -32.60 3.89
C ARG A 497 23.47 -33.54 2.93
N ASN A 498 22.80 -32.98 1.95
CA ASN A 498 22.06 -33.75 0.96
C ASN A 498 23.05 -34.48 0.05
N HIS A 499 22.81 -35.75 -0.22
CA HIS A 499 23.73 -36.61 -0.99
C HIS A 499 23.48 -36.55 -2.50
N ALA A 500 22.32 -36.03 -2.92
CA ALA A 500 21.97 -35.93 -4.32
C ALA A 500 22.67 -34.74 -4.99
N THR A 501 22.98 -34.93 -6.26
CA THR A 501 23.41 -33.87 -7.17
C THR A 501 22.18 -33.29 -7.88
N TYR A 502 22.08 -31.97 -7.97
CA TYR A 502 20.96 -31.28 -8.59
C TYR A 502 21.37 -30.66 -9.92
N ARG A 503 20.80 -31.16 -11.02
CA ARG A 503 21.04 -30.66 -12.36
C ARG A 503 19.95 -29.67 -12.74
N CYS A 504 20.28 -28.38 -12.79
CA CYS A 504 19.35 -27.34 -13.20
C CYS A 504 19.20 -27.27 -14.71
N HIS A 505 17.97 -27.11 -15.16
CA HIS A 505 17.63 -26.93 -16.55
C HIS A 505 16.91 -25.59 -16.74
N GLU A 506 17.31 -24.82 -17.74
CA GLU A 506 16.66 -23.55 -18.11
C GLU A 506 15.82 -23.72 -19.38
N SER A 507 14.66 -23.10 -19.39
CA SER A 507 13.80 -23.06 -20.56
C SER A 507 14.36 -22.11 -21.63
N LEU A 508 14.38 -22.56 -22.89
CA LEU A 508 14.60 -21.67 -24.02
C LEU A 508 13.47 -20.61 -24.10
N PRO A 509 13.80 -19.39 -24.57
CA PRO A 509 12.80 -18.36 -24.78
C PRO A 509 11.72 -18.79 -25.79
N GLY A 510 10.49 -18.34 -25.57
CA GLY A 510 9.36 -18.54 -26.46
C GLY A 510 8.39 -19.65 -26.06
N PRO A 511 7.23 -19.68 -26.67
CA PRO A 511 6.22 -20.70 -26.42
C PRO A 511 6.76 -22.10 -26.77
N GLY A 512 6.67 -23.04 -25.84
CA GLY A 512 7.15 -24.41 -26.05
C GLY A 512 8.66 -24.59 -26.06
N GLY A 513 9.44 -23.61 -25.60
CA GLY A 513 10.90 -23.72 -25.53
C GLY A 513 11.35 -24.91 -24.69
N SER A 514 12.27 -25.73 -25.23
CA SER A 514 12.83 -26.89 -24.54
C SER A 514 13.67 -26.49 -23.33
N PHE A 515 13.73 -27.35 -22.33
CA PHE A 515 14.62 -27.20 -21.19
C PHE A 515 15.98 -27.81 -21.51
N LEU A 516 17.05 -27.05 -21.30
CA LEU A 516 18.41 -27.50 -21.52
C LEU A 516 19.21 -27.41 -20.19
N PRO A 517 20.09 -28.40 -19.94
CA PRO A 517 20.90 -28.42 -18.72
C PRO A 517 21.91 -27.27 -18.73
N THR A 518 22.07 -26.61 -17.59
CA THR A 518 22.94 -25.42 -17.42
C THR A 518 24.05 -25.67 -16.40
N ILE A 519 23.66 -25.95 -15.16
CA ILE A 519 24.59 -26.21 -14.06
C ILE A 519 24.20 -27.48 -13.29
N GLU A 520 25.20 -28.05 -12.66
CA GLU A 520 25.03 -29.15 -11.72
C GLU A 520 25.57 -28.70 -10.35
N ILE A 521 24.77 -28.84 -9.30
CA ILE A 521 25.08 -28.43 -7.94
C ILE A 521 25.20 -29.68 -7.07
N ASP A 522 26.35 -29.92 -6.48
CA ASP A 522 26.51 -30.94 -5.45
C ASP A 522 26.79 -30.32 -4.07
N ASN A 523 27.24 -31.15 -3.12
CA ASN A 523 27.53 -30.71 -1.76
C ASN A 523 28.81 -29.86 -1.65
N ARG A 524 29.68 -29.86 -2.63
CA ARG A 524 31.02 -29.24 -2.61
C ARG A 524 31.24 -28.20 -3.69
N GLU A 525 30.65 -28.39 -4.85
CA GLU A 525 30.88 -27.52 -5.99
C GLU A 525 29.61 -27.29 -6.83
N VAL A 526 29.64 -26.28 -7.64
CA VAL A 526 28.74 -26.10 -8.77
C VAL A 526 29.55 -26.19 -10.06
N ARG A 527 29.07 -26.95 -11.03
CA ARG A 527 29.72 -27.17 -12.33
C ARG A 527 28.84 -26.66 -13.46
N SER A 528 29.41 -25.89 -14.35
CA SER A 528 28.75 -25.53 -15.61
C SER A 528 28.73 -26.73 -16.55
N LEU A 529 27.56 -27.11 -17.00
CA LEU A 529 27.40 -28.16 -18.02
C LEU A 529 27.64 -27.64 -19.45
N ARG A 530 27.90 -26.34 -19.57
CA ARG A 530 28.20 -25.66 -20.84
C ARG A 530 29.70 -25.50 -21.08
N THR A 531 30.49 -25.29 -20.02
CA THR A 531 31.93 -25.04 -20.12
C THR A 531 32.76 -26.13 -19.43
N GLY A 532 32.17 -26.91 -18.54
CA GLY A 532 32.88 -27.85 -17.68
C GLY A 532 33.58 -27.23 -16.48
N GLU A 533 33.59 -25.89 -16.38
CA GLU A 533 34.19 -25.18 -15.25
C GLU A 533 33.42 -25.48 -13.96
N ALA A 534 34.14 -25.52 -12.86
CA ALA A 534 33.56 -25.77 -11.53
C ALA A 534 34.01 -24.72 -10.52
N LEU A 535 33.08 -24.35 -9.65
CA LEU A 535 33.29 -23.40 -8.56
C LEU A 535 33.02 -24.09 -7.23
N LYS A 536 33.96 -24.03 -6.28
CA LYS A 536 33.83 -24.65 -4.96
C LYS A 536 32.85 -23.87 -4.09
N LEU A 537 31.87 -24.58 -3.53
CA LEU A 537 30.85 -24.02 -2.65
C LEU A 537 31.22 -24.05 -1.16
N ALA A 538 32.21 -24.83 -0.75
CA ALA A 538 32.65 -25.00 0.63
C ALA A 538 33.98 -24.28 0.92
#